data_b27ce0f8ca6dd38df3b993f115258596
#
_entry.id   b27ce0f8ca6dd38df3b993f115258596
#
_cell.length_a   1.000
_cell.length_b   1.000
_cell.length_c   1.000
_cell.angle_alpha   90.00
_cell.angle_beta   90.00
_cell.angle_gamma   90.00
#
_symmetry.space_group_name_H-M   'P 1'
#
loop_
_entity.id
_entity.type
_entity.pdbx_description
1 polymer ?
#
loop_
_entity_poly.entity_id
_entity_poly.type
_entity_poly.pdbx_seq_one_letter_code
_entity_poly.pdbx_strand_id
1 'polypeptide(L)'
;MERWPIKFHPRTRGEIKDAVLWYRDINESLSVEFSDALDVAMGRITRSPRQWPVYVDEYRHVLLDRFPYIVVYRVHEAEVQVIAVAHTKRRPGYWRSRAK
;
A
#
# COMPACT_ATOMS: atom_id res chain seq x y z
N MET A 1 16.15 -6.47 -14.17
CA MET A 1 14.85 -5.92 -14.50
C MET A 1 14.63 -4.61 -13.79
N GLU A 2 14.14 -3.65 -14.52
CA GLU A 2 13.91 -2.34 -13.95
C GLU A 2 12.66 -2.34 -13.12
N ARG A 3 12.73 -1.63 -12.02
CA ARG A 3 11.55 -1.36 -11.21
C ARG A 3 11.01 0.01 -11.57
N TRP A 4 9.70 0.15 -11.49
CA TRP A 4 9.07 1.42 -11.77
C TRP A 4 9.34 2.41 -10.65
N PRO A 5 9.52 3.69 -10.97
CA PRO A 5 9.61 4.73 -9.93
C PRO A 5 8.32 4.76 -9.11
N ILE A 6 8.46 5.09 -7.84
CA ILE A 6 7.34 5.09 -6.92
C ILE A 6 7.29 6.39 -6.14
N LYS A 7 6.07 6.92 -5.97
CA LYS A 7 5.80 8.05 -5.10
C LYS A 7 4.69 7.69 -4.14
N PHE A 8 4.74 8.28 -2.96
CA PHE A 8 3.74 8.06 -1.93
C PHE A 8 2.96 9.34 -1.67
N HIS A 9 1.65 9.22 -1.60
CA HIS A 9 0.86 10.33 -1.10
C HIS A 9 1.26 10.62 0.34
N PRO A 10 1.34 11.90 0.77
CA PRO A 10 1.80 12.24 2.12
C PRO A 10 1.06 11.53 3.25
N ARG A 11 -0.22 11.26 3.09
CA ARG A 11 -1.01 10.58 4.13
C ARG A 11 -0.66 9.11 4.30
N THR A 12 -0.03 8.49 3.30
CA THR A 12 0.39 7.09 3.42
C THR A 12 1.40 6.89 4.54
N ARG A 13 2.27 7.86 4.77
CA ARG A 13 3.27 7.75 5.84
C ARG A 13 2.60 7.60 7.20
N GLY A 14 1.56 8.39 7.45
CA GLY A 14 0.80 8.30 8.69
C GLY A 14 0.08 6.97 8.82
N GLU A 15 -0.48 6.48 7.73
CA GLU A 15 -1.15 5.18 7.73
C GLU A 15 -0.19 4.04 8.04
N ILE A 16 0.99 4.06 7.45
CA ILE A 16 2.02 3.05 7.71
C ILE A 16 2.49 3.15 9.16
N LYS A 17 2.76 4.35 9.62
CA LYS A 17 3.22 4.58 10.99
C LYS A 17 2.19 4.08 12.00
N ASP A 18 0.92 4.39 11.79
CA ASP A 18 -0.15 3.97 12.69
C ASP A 18 -0.24 2.45 12.75
N ALA A 19 -0.13 1.78 11.62
CA ALA A 19 -0.16 0.32 11.56
C ALA A 19 1.05 -0.29 12.29
N VAL A 20 2.23 0.24 12.04
CA VAL A 20 3.46 -0.23 12.70
C VAL A 20 3.36 -0.09 14.21
N LEU A 21 2.88 1.08 14.68
CA LEU A 21 2.73 1.32 16.11
C LEU A 21 1.68 0.40 16.73
N TRP A 22 0.58 0.16 16.03
CA TRP A 22 -0.45 -0.76 16.49
C TRP A 22 0.12 -2.15 16.75
N TYR A 23 0.88 -2.69 15.78
CA TYR A 23 1.45 -4.02 15.91
C TYR A 23 2.57 -4.06 16.94
N ARG A 24 3.37 -2.99 17.03
CA ARG A 24 4.44 -2.92 18.02
C ARG A 24 3.89 -2.92 19.45
N ASP A 25 2.73 -2.30 19.68
CA ASP A 25 2.09 -2.31 20.99
C ASP A 25 1.66 -3.73 21.41
N ILE A 26 1.36 -4.58 20.44
CA ILE A 26 1.02 -5.97 20.71
C ILE A 26 2.30 -6.76 20.93
N ASN A 27 3.26 -6.66 20.02
CA ASN A 27 4.50 -7.39 20.03
C ASN A 27 5.45 -6.78 19.02
N GLU A 28 6.69 -6.48 19.44
CA GLU A 28 7.64 -5.82 18.55
C GLU A 28 7.91 -6.62 17.27
N SER A 29 8.01 -7.94 17.39
CA SER A 29 8.24 -8.76 16.20
C SER A 29 7.13 -8.68 15.18
N LEU A 30 5.89 -8.44 15.60
CA LEU A 30 4.77 -8.23 14.66
C LEU A 30 4.97 -6.97 13.83
N SER A 31 5.50 -5.91 14.41
CA SER A 31 5.75 -4.69 13.64
C SER A 31 6.82 -4.89 12.58
N VAL A 32 7.84 -5.70 12.88
CA VAL A 32 8.87 -6.05 11.91
C VAL A 32 8.27 -6.90 10.79
N GLU A 33 7.45 -7.88 11.14
CA GLU A 33 6.78 -8.73 10.14
C GLU A 33 5.85 -7.92 9.25
N PHE A 34 5.13 -6.95 9.82
CA PHE A 34 4.28 -6.07 9.04
C PHE A 34 5.11 -5.25 8.04
N SER A 35 6.20 -4.67 8.49
CA SER A 35 7.08 -3.88 7.63
C SER A 35 7.66 -4.74 6.49
N ASP A 36 8.04 -5.97 6.79
CA ASP A 36 8.54 -6.90 5.78
C ASP A 36 7.45 -7.25 4.76
N ALA A 37 6.24 -7.50 5.24
CA ALA A 37 5.11 -7.81 4.34
C ALA A 37 4.80 -6.61 3.44
N LEU A 38 4.90 -5.40 3.97
CA LEU A 38 4.70 -4.19 3.19
C LEU A 38 5.79 -4.06 2.11
N ASP A 39 7.04 -4.30 2.47
CA ASP A 39 8.16 -4.24 1.51
C ASP A 39 7.98 -5.26 0.39
N VAL A 40 7.53 -6.46 0.72
CA VAL A 40 7.25 -7.49 -0.29
C VAL A 40 6.15 -7.02 -1.24
N ALA A 41 5.08 -6.46 -0.70
CA ALA A 41 3.98 -5.94 -1.53
C ALA A 41 4.47 -4.82 -2.45
N MET A 42 5.28 -3.91 -1.92
CA MET A 42 5.84 -2.81 -2.73
C MET A 42 6.72 -3.35 -3.85
N GLY A 43 7.52 -4.37 -3.57
CA GLY A 43 8.34 -5.01 -4.59
C GLY A 43 7.52 -5.64 -5.70
N ARG A 44 6.42 -6.28 -5.34
CA ARG A 44 5.49 -6.87 -6.33
C ARG A 44 4.88 -5.81 -7.22
N ILE A 45 4.47 -4.70 -6.62
CA ILE A 45 3.86 -3.58 -7.36
C ILE A 45 4.86 -2.97 -8.33
N THR A 46 6.04 -2.61 -7.86
CA THR A 46 7.02 -1.89 -8.69
C THR A 46 7.60 -2.74 -9.80
N ARG A 47 7.54 -4.06 -9.65
CA ARG A 47 8.03 -4.99 -10.66
C ARG A 47 7.05 -5.13 -11.83
N SER A 48 5.75 -5.13 -11.55
CA SER A 48 4.71 -5.33 -12.56
C SER A 48 3.44 -4.60 -12.17
N PRO A 49 3.44 -3.26 -12.23
CA PRO A 49 2.33 -2.49 -11.65
C PRO A 49 1.00 -2.65 -12.37
N ARG A 50 1.01 -3.06 -13.64
CA ARG A 50 -0.24 -3.25 -14.39
C ARG A 50 -0.82 -4.64 -14.26
N GLN A 51 -0.12 -5.54 -13.59
CA GLN A 51 -0.54 -6.92 -13.39
C GLN A 51 -1.67 -7.04 -12.36
N TRP A 52 -1.68 -6.16 -11.36
CA TRP A 52 -2.60 -6.28 -10.23
C TRP A 52 -3.99 -5.75 -10.58
N PRO A 53 -5.05 -6.31 -9.97
CA PRO A 53 -6.41 -5.97 -10.38
C PRO A 53 -6.80 -4.54 -10.02
N VAL A 54 -7.64 -3.97 -10.86
CA VAL A 54 -8.30 -2.70 -10.58
C VAL A 54 -9.30 -2.95 -9.46
N TYR A 55 -9.33 -2.06 -8.49
CA TYR A 55 -10.13 -2.17 -7.28
C TYR A 55 -11.30 -1.20 -7.29
N VAL A 56 -11.00 0.08 -7.39
CA VAL A 56 -11.99 1.16 -7.45
C VAL A 56 -11.49 2.15 -8.49
N ASP A 57 -12.34 2.52 -9.44
CA ASP A 57 -11.98 3.42 -10.53
C ASP A 57 -10.72 2.93 -11.26
N GLU A 58 -9.70 3.77 -11.34
CA GLU A 58 -8.41 3.41 -11.96
C GLU A 58 -7.43 2.82 -10.95
N TYR A 59 -7.81 2.77 -9.66
CA TYR A 59 -6.90 2.37 -8.60
C TYR A 59 -6.80 0.86 -8.50
N ARG A 60 -5.57 0.38 -8.34
CA ARG A 60 -5.27 -1.03 -8.16
C ARG A 60 -4.90 -1.29 -6.72
N HIS A 61 -4.93 -2.54 -6.31
CA HIS A 61 -4.56 -2.87 -4.94
C HIS A 61 -3.83 -4.19 -4.87
N VAL A 62 -3.03 -4.33 -3.81
CA VAL A 62 -2.35 -5.57 -3.46
C VAL A 62 -2.56 -5.80 -1.96
N LEU A 63 -3.01 -7.00 -1.62
CA LEU A 63 -3.20 -7.41 -0.23
C LEU A 63 -1.85 -7.83 0.35
N LEU A 64 -1.56 -7.39 1.57
CA LEU A 64 -0.38 -7.85 2.29
C LEU A 64 -0.54 -9.32 2.68
N ASP A 65 0.57 -10.05 2.69
CA ASP A 65 0.56 -11.41 3.22
C ASP A 65 0.35 -11.35 4.73
N ARG A 66 -0.59 -12.12 5.25
CA ARG A 66 -0.84 -12.32 6.69
C ARG A 66 -1.40 -11.13 7.46
N PHE A 67 -1.46 -9.96 6.87
CA PHE A 67 -1.99 -8.75 7.53
C PHE A 67 -3.19 -8.22 6.77
N PRO A 68 -4.23 -7.75 7.47
CA PRO A 68 -5.45 -7.28 6.82
C PRO A 68 -5.30 -5.84 6.31
N TYR A 69 -4.31 -5.64 5.45
CA TYR A 69 -4.03 -4.34 4.85
C TYR A 69 -3.85 -4.48 3.35
N ILE A 70 -4.25 -3.44 2.64
CA ILE A 70 -4.02 -3.35 1.20
C ILE A 70 -3.18 -2.11 0.89
N VAL A 71 -2.36 -2.23 -0.14
CA VAL A 71 -1.68 -1.09 -0.74
C VAL A 71 -2.51 -0.67 -1.95
N VAL A 72 -3.03 0.54 -1.94
CA VAL A 72 -3.81 1.10 -3.04
C VAL A 72 -2.91 2.05 -3.83
N TYR A 73 -2.87 1.86 -5.14
CA TYR A 73 -2.01 2.66 -5.99
C TYR A 73 -2.65 2.87 -7.36
N ARG A 74 -2.09 3.80 -8.11
CA ARG A 74 -2.41 3.95 -9.53
C ARG A 74 -1.12 4.10 -10.33
N VAL A 75 -1.22 3.83 -11.61
CA VAL A 75 -0.13 4.06 -12.55
C VAL A 75 -0.41 5.36 -13.28
N HIS A 76 0.54 6.26 -13.26
CA HIS A 76 0.40 7.55 -13.90
C HIS A 76 1.74 7.97 -14.49
N GLU A 77 1.77 8.20 -15.80
CA GLU A 77 2.98 8.65 -16.50
C GLU A 77 4.21 7.79 -16.20
N ALA A 78 4.05 6.46 -16.32
CA ALA A 78 5.11 5.48 -16.10
C ALA A 78 5.65 5.50 -14.65
N GLU A 79 4.83 5.92 -13.73
CA GLU A 79 5.18 6.01 -12.31
C GLU A 79 4.10 5.33 -11.48
N VAL A 80 4.49 4.67 -10.41
CA VAL A 80 3.55 4.12 -9.43
C VAL A 80 3.30 5.17 -8.35
N GLN A 81 2.04 5.51 -8.16
CA GLN A 81 1.64 6.45 -7.11
C GLN A 81 0.85 5.70 -6.05
N VAL A 82 1.45 5.49 -4.89
CA VAL A 82 0.77 4.85 -3.76
C VAL A 82 -0.12 5.88 -3.08
N ILE A 83 -1.41 5.58 -3.04
CA ILE A 83 -2.43 6.51 -2.55
C ILE A 83 -2.80 6.21 -1.10
N ALA A 84 -2.78 4.94 -0.72
CA ALA A 84 -3.16 4.55 0.64
C ALA A 84 -2.56 3.21 1.01
N VAL A 85 -2.33 3.04 2.31
CA VAL A 85 -2.11 1.74 2.93
C VAL A 85 -3.25 1.58 3.92
N ALA A 86 -4.23 0.78 3.56
CA ALA A 86 -5.53 0.79 4.22
C ALA A 86 -5.85 -0.56 4.85
N HIS A 87 -6.38 -0.52 6.08
CA HIS A 87 -6.95 -1.71 6.69
C HIS A 87 -8.15 -2.18 5.86
N THR A 88 -8.30 -3.48 5.68
CA THR A 88 -9.36 -4.04 4.83
C THR A 88 -10.77 -3.72 5.30
N LYS A 89 -10.93 -3.36 6.58
CA LYS A 89 -12.23 -2.97 7.12
C LYS A 89 -12.59 -1.51 6.87
N ARG A 90 -11.65 -0.69 6.38
CA ARG A 90 -11.95 0.70 6.03
C ARG A 90 -12.85 0.73 4.80
N ARG A 91 -13.71 1.74 4.72
CA ARG A 91 -14.61 1.90 3.58
C ARG A 91 -13.79 2.05 2.28
N PRO A 92 -14.05 1.21 1.27
CA PRO A 92 -13.35 1.34 -0.01
C PRO A 92 -13.55 2.73 -0.60
N GLY A 93 -12.47 3.31 -1.10
CA GLY A 93 -12.55 4.60 -1.78
C GLY A 93 -12.42 5.82 -0.87
N TYR A 94 -12.20 5.65 0.45
CA TYR A 94 -12.03 6.81 1.35
C TYR A 94 -10.86 7.71 0.92
N TRP A 95 -9.94 7.15 0.17
CA TRP A 95 -8.72 7.81 -0.28
C TRP A 95 -8.85 8.47 -1.65
N ARG A 96 -10.01 8.43 -2.28
CA ARG A 96 -10.20 8.94 -3.64
C ARG A 96 -9.79 10.41 -3.80
N SER A 97 -10.07 11.24 -2.81
CA SER A 97 -9.74 12.66 -2.89
C SER A 97 -8.24 12.93 -2.87
N ARG A 98 -7.45 11.95 -2.48
CA ARG A 98 -5.99 12.11 -2.39
C ARG A 98 -5.31 12.22 -3.74
N ALA A 99 -5.92 11.70 -4.78
CA ALA A 99 -5.28 11.54 -6.09
C ALA A 99 -5.57 12.68 -7.04
N LYS A 100 -5.91 13.82 -6.56
CA LYS A 100 -6.16 14.99 -7.41
C LYS A 100 -4.89 15.70 -7.80
#